data_716c04574163041859a6c614091be08c
#
_entry.id   716c04574163041859a6c614091be08c
#
_cell.length_a   1.000
_cell.length_b   1.000
_cell.length_c   1.000
_cell.angle_alpha   90.00
_cell.angle_beta   90.00
_cell.angle_gamma   90.00
#
_symmetry.space_group_name_H-M   'P 1'
#
loop_
_entity.id
_entity.type
_entity.pdbx_description
1 polymer ?
#
loop_
_entity_poly.entity_id
_entity_poly.type
_entity_poly.pdbx_seq_one_letter_code
_entity_poly.pdbx_strand_id
1 'polypeptide(L)' 'MTEKKTPFEMAQEYYPRLWSVDRIEALYKKGLLTKEEYNSIINKQ' A
#
# COMPACT_ATOMS: atom_id res chain seq x y z
N MET A 1 -17.38 10.76 11.76
CA MET A 1 -16.17 10.65 12.03
C MET A 1 -15.37 10.12 10.97
N THR A 2 -14.35 10.68 10.62
CA THR A 2 -13.58 10.28 9.65
C THR A 2 -12.42 9.64 10.10
N GLU A 3 -12.03 8.55 9.58
CA GLU A 3 -10.87 7.97 9.99
C GLU A 3 -9.92 8.07 8.95
N LYS A 4 -8.70 8.35 9.24
CA LYS A 4 -7.67 8.43 8.31
C LYS A 4 -7.15 7.09 8.09
N LYS A 5 -7.22 6.52 6.91
CA LYS A 5 -6.64 5.24 6.63
C LYS A 5 -5.16 5.39 6.50
N THR A 6 -4.42 4.40 6.98
CA THR A 6 -2.99 4.42 6.83
C THR A 6 -2.68 4.09 5.38
N PRO A 7 -1.49 4.42 4.90
CA PRO A 7 -1.11 4.07 3.54
C PRO A 7 -1.22 2.57 3.28
N PHE A 8 -0.95 1.77 4.31
CA PHE A 8 -1.05 0.34 4.18
C PHE A 8 -2.49 -0.09 3.91
N GLU A 9 -3.42 0.49 4.64
CA GLU A 9 -4.81 0.15 4.46
C GLU A 9 -5.32 0.58 3.10
N MET A 10 -4.92 1.76 2.66
CA MET A 10 -5.34 2.24 1.37
C MET A 10 -4.75 1.36 0.28
N ALA A 11 -3.50 0.96 0.43
CA ALA A 11 -2.87 0.13 -0.56
C ALA A 11 -3.56 -1.22 -0.66
N GLN A 12 -3.93 -1.79 0.48
CA GLN A 12 -4.61 -3.05 0.44
C GLN A 12 -5.94 -2.96 -0.27
N GLU A 13 -6.60 -1.83 -0.10
CA GLU A 13 -7.90 -1.66 -0.69
C GLU A 13 -7.83 -1.37 -2.18
N TYR A 14 -6.87 -0.57 -2.60
CA TYR A 14 -6.81 -0.12 -3.97
C TYR A 14 -5.95 -0.97 -4.88
N TYR A 15 -4.95 -1.60 -4.34
CA TYR A 15 -4.09 -2.44 -5.14
C TYR A 15 -4.76 -3.81 -5.30
N PRO A 16 -4.69 -4.40 -6.46
CA PRO A 16 -4.04 -3.93 -7.66
C PRO A 16 -4.99 -3.22 -8.62
N ARG A 17 -6.22 -3.01 -8.22
CA ARG A 17 -7.19 -2.48 -9.13
C ARG A 17 -6.94 -1.04 -9.50
N LEU A 18 -6.93 -0.17 -8.52
CA LEU A 18 -6.73 1.23 -8.78
C LEU A 18 -5.27 1.64 -8.74
N TRP A 19 -4.48 0.92 -7.96
CA TRP A 19 -3.08 1.23 -7.80
C TRP A 19 -2.25 0.12 -8.37
N SER A 20 -1.12 0.47 -8.98
CA SER A 20 -0.23 -0.53 -9.54
C SER A 20 0.93 -0.75 -8.60
N VAL A 21 1.78 -1.71 -8.94
CA VAL A 21 2.96 -1.99 -8.13
C VAL A 21 3.83 -0.75 -8.02
N ASP A 22 3.91 0.05 -9.07
CA ASP A 22 4.71 1.24 -9.03
C ASP A 22 4.25 2.16 -7.91
N ARG A 23 2.95 2.27 -7.72
CA ARG A 23 2.41 3.11 -6.68
C ARG A 23 2.80 2.57 -5.32
N ILE A 24 2.70 1.26 -5.13
CA ILE A 24 3.03 0.64 -3.87
C ILE A 24 4.52 0.83 -3.59
N GLU A 25 5.33 0.68 -4.61
CA GLU A 25 6.75 0.86 -4.44
C GLU A 25 7.08 2.29 -4.04
N ALA A 26 6.37 3.25 -4.61
CA ALA A 26 6.60 4.64 -4.28
C ALA A 26 6.28 4.89 -2.81
N LEU A 27 5.21 4.31 -2.32
CA LEU A 27 4.86 4.46 -0.92
C LEU A 27 5.95 3.87 -0.02
N TYR A 28 6.46 2.74 -0.43
CA TYR A 28 7.51 2.09 0.33
C TYR A 28 8.77 2.97 0.35
N LYS A 29 9.13 3.53 -0.79
CA LYS A 29 10.31 4.36 -0.86
C LYS A 29 10.17 5.64 -0.06
N LYS A 30 8.97 6.15 0.05
CA LYS A 30 8.76 7.34 0.81
C LYS A 30 8.72 7.09 2.30
N GLY A 31 8.77 5.83 2.69
CA GLY A 31 8.74 5.51 4.09
C GLY A 31 7.34 5.40 4.65
N LEU A 32 6.36 5.36 3.78
CA LEU A 32 4.98 5.24 4.24
C LEU A 32 4.59 3.79 4.48
N LEU A 33 5.35 2.86 3.91
CA LEU A 33 5.11 1.45 4.13
C LEU A 33 6.40 0.80 4.58
N THR A 34 6.29 -0.19 5.43
CA THR A 34 7.47 -0.93 5.84
C THR A 34 7.69 -2.01 4.80
N LYS A 35 8.83 -2.65 4.86
CA LYS A 35 9.14 -3.69 3.92
C LYS A 35 8.14 -4.83 4.04
N GLU A 36 7.75 -5.14 5.25
CA GLU A 36 6.79 -6.20 5.46
C GLU A 36 5.43 -5.85 4.88
N GLU A 37 5.03 -4.61 5.06
CA GLU A 37 3.77 -4.16 4.52
C GLU A 37 3.79 -4.19 3.00
N TYR A 38 4.90 -3.76 2.44
CA TYR A 38 5.05 -3.75 0.99
C TYR A 38 4.92 -5.18 0.46
N ASN A 39 5.65 -6.11 1.06
CA ASN A 39 5.62 -7.48 0.63
C ASN A 39 4.23 -8.10 0.79
N SER A 40 3.58 -7.77 1.88
CA SER A 40 2.27 -8.30 2.14
C SER A 40 1.29 -7.88 1.06
N ILE A 41 1.35 -6.65 0.65
CA ILE A 41 0.46 -6.14 -0.37
C ILE A 41 0.75 -6.78 -1.70
N ILE A 42 2.02 -6.82 -2.07
CA ILE A 42 2.40 -7.37 -3.36
C ILE A 42 2.08 -8.86 -3.46
N ASN A 43 2.32 -9.58 -2.39
CA ASN A 43 2.08 -11.00 -2.41
C ASN A 43 0.65 -11.41 -2.22
N LYS A 44 -0.21 -10.43 -1.97
CA LYS A 44 -1.56 -10.73 -1.71
C LYS A 44 -2.26 -11.26 -2.90
N GLN A 45 -1.84 -10.94 -4.06
CA GLN A 45 -2.45 -11.36 -5.22
C GLN A 45 -2.39 -12.78 -5.42
#